data_d47c7353ac519df037a6ecf038653c63
#
_entry.id   d47c7353ac519df037a6ecf038653c63
#
_cell.length_a   1.000
_cell.length_b   1.000
_cell.length_c   1.000
_cell.angle_alpha   90.00
_cell.angle_beta   90.00
_cell.angle_gamma   90.00
#
_symmetry.space_group_name_H-M   'P 1'
#
loop_
_entity.id
_entity.type
_entity.pdbx_description
1 polymer ?
#
loop_
_entity_poly.entity_id
_entity_poly.type
_entity_poly.pdbx_seq_one_letter_code
_entity_poly.pdbx_strand_id
1 'polypeptide(L)'
;MNENIFFEKNGFIKLNKFLNNDKSFLKFKSLFFQTILDIAKHNNLNVSEVNNRNIDQIIFNLKKINDKNIQFIHEIVNNLPELNYLFSSKKLNSFIKKILGIEKKTLTFVNNYSFRIQVPGRDEVSNLPWHQDSLYNDSFIKDNSIVVWISLSNITNKMGPIVFKKESQKIDDLTKTTLYRKNKKQVFSLKKEKKWLDIKDSTFETKIGDIMLIDMRSIHRSGANLSKSRTKLSAQARFHFLSKKYLNKKLNI
;
A
#
# COMPACT_ATOMS: atom_id res chain seq x y z
N MET A 1 -6.36 24.13 -0.29
CA MET A 1 -5.73 23.79 1.00
C MET A 1 -4.32 23.30 0.69
N ASN A 2 -3.30 23.77 1.40
CA ASN A 2 -1.92 23.29 1.21
C ASN A 2 -1.86 21.78 1.54
N GLU A 3 -1.20 21.00 0.71
CA GLU A 3 -1.12 19.53 0.82
C GLU A 3 -0.48 19.07 2.14
N ASN A 4 0.52 19.81 2.62
CA ASN A 4 1.17 19.53 3.92
C ASN A 4 0.18 19.70 5.07
N ILE A 5 -0.53 20.82 5.11
CA ILE A 5 -1.54 21.12 6.15
C ILE A 5 -2.63 20.07 6.14
N PHE A 6 -3.06 19.64 4.94
CA PHE A 6 -4.07 18.57 4.82
C PHE A 6 -3.56 17.25 5.37
N PHE A 7 -2.32 16.88 5.02
CA PHE A 7 -1.70 15.64 5.48
C PHE A 7 -1.49 15.63 7.00
N GLU A 8 -0.92 16.69 7.55
CA GLU A 8 -0.72 16.83 9.00
C GLU A 8 -2.04 16.76 9.78
N LYS A 9 -3.08 17.39 9.26
CA LYS A 9 -4.41 17.34 9.89
C LYS A 9 -5.01 15.95 9.87
N ASN A 10 -5.05 15.30 8.71
CA ASN A 10 -5.84 14.07 8.49
C ASN A 10 -5.06 12.77 8.67
N GLY A 11 -3.73 12.81 8.66
CA GLY A 11 -2.84 11.63 8.72
C GLY A 11 -2.72 10.87 7.40
N PHE A 12 -3.35 11.35 6.34
CA PHE A 12 -3.21 10.80 4.99
C PHE A 12 -3.57 11.85 3.94
N ILE A 13 -3.09 11.63 2.71
CA ILE A 13 -3.50 12.40 1.53
C ILE A 13 -3.59 11.48 0.32
N LYS A 14 -4.65 11.64 -0.48
CA LYS A 14 -4.80 10.98 -1.79
C LYS A 14 -4.49 11.97 -2.91
N LEU A 15 -3.69 11.54 -3.86
CA LEU A 15 -3.34 12.29 -5.07
C LEU A 15 -3.79 11.52 -6.30
N ASN A 16 -4.68 12.14 -7.06
CA ASN A 16 -5.22 11.54 -8.28
C ASN A 16 -4.21 11.67 -9.43
N LYS A 17 -4.05 10.61 -10.20
CA LYS A 17 -3.23 10.57 -11.43
C LYS A 17 -1.78 11.02 -11.22
N PHE A 18 -1.28 10.96 -9.98
CA PHE A 18 0.03 11.48 -9.62
C PHE A 18 1.17 10.86 -10.44
N LEU A 19 1.08 9.55 -10.70
CA LEU A 19 2.13 8.81 -11.43
C LEU A 19 1.88 8.67 -12.93
N ASN A 20 0.77 9.18 -13.47
CA ASN A 20 0.39 8.89 -14.87
C ASN A 20 1.47 9.24 -15.91
N ASN A 21 2.28 10.28 -15.66
CA ASN A 21 3.38 10.72 -16.52
C ASN A 21 4.76 10.46 -15.91
N ASP A 22 4.85 9.68 -14.83
CA ASP A 22 6.14 9.31 -14.24
C ASP A 22 6.80 8.18 -15.04
N LYS A 23 8.01 8.40 -15.52
CA LYS A 23 8.73 7.45 -16.40
C LYS A 23 8.97 6.10 -15.70
N SER A 24 9.29 6.11 -14.40
CA SER A 24 9.52 4.89 -13.63
C SER A 24 8.22 4.09 -13.48
N PHE A 25 7.09 4.77 -13.24
CA PHE A 25 5.78 4.13 -13.17
C PHE A 25 5.36 3.55 -14.53
N LEU A 26 5.54 4.30 -15.62
CA LEU A 26 5.19 3.83 -16.96
C LEU A 26 6.01 2.59 -17.35
N LYS A 27 7.32 2.58 -17.04
CA LYS A 27 8.18 1.42 -17.28
C LYS A 27 7.75 0.22 -16.44
N PHE A 28 7.56 0.40 -15.14
CA PHE A 28 7.04 -0.65 -14.27
C PHE A 28 5.70 -1.20 -14.77
N LYS A 29 4.74 -0.32 -15.10
CA LYS A 29 3.42 -0.73 -15.58
C LYS A 29 3.50 -1.55 -16.87
N SER A 30 4.34 -1.15 -17.82
CA SER A 30 4.54 -1.89 -19.06
C SER A 30 5.03 -3.31 -18.80
N LEU A 31 6.06 -3.47 -17.99
CA LEU A 31 6.61 -4.80 -17.64
C LEU A 31 5.63 -5.62 -16.79
N PHE A 32 4.94 -5.00 -15.87
CA PHE A 32 3.90 -5.65 -15.09
C PHE A 32 2.78 -6.19 -15.98
N PHE A 33 2.30 -5.42 -16.96
CA PHE A 33 1.28 -5.88 -17.91
C PHE A 33 1.81 -6.99 -18.81
N GLN A 34 3.06 -6.89 -19.28
CA GLN A 34 3.68 -7.94 -20.08
C GLN A 34 3.81 -9.24 -19.27
N THR A 35 4.26 -9.17 -18.03
CA THR A 35 4.35 -10.33 -17.12
C THR A 35 3.00 -11.03 -16.96
N ILE A 36 1.93 -10.27 -16.75
CA ILE A 36 0.57 -10.84 -16.64
C ILE A 36 0.11 -11.46 -17.96
N LEU A 37 0.43 -10.83 -19.09
CA LEU A 37 0.11 -11.36 -20.42
C LEU A 37 0.80 -12.70 -20.66
N ASP A 38 2.09 -12.81 -20.34
CA ASP A 38 2.87 -14.03 -20.53
C ASP A 38 2.34 -15.17 -19.67
N ILE A 39 2.01 -14.87 -18.39
CA ILE A 39 1.40 -15.85 -17.48
C ILE A 39 0.01 -16.28 -18.00
N ALA A 40 -0.80 -15.33 -18.51
CA ALA A 40 -2.12 -15.62 -19.05
C ALA A 40 -2.04 -16.54 -20.29
N LYS A 41 -1.14 -16.25 -21.23
CA LYS A 41 -0.90 -17.09 -22.41
C LYS A 41 -0.40 -18.48 -22.03
N HIS A 42 0.54 -18.59 -21.10
CA HIS A 42 1.02 -19.88 -20.58
C HIS A 42 -0.11 -20.73 -19.97
N ASN A 43 -1.11 -20.09 -19.38
CA ASN A 43 -2.30 -20.75 -18.84
C ASN A 43 -3.45 -20.90 -19.86
N ASN A 44 -3.18 -20.76 -21.15
CA ASN A 44 -4.15 -20.89 -22.26
C ASN A 44 -5.35 -19.93 -22.15
N LEU A 45 -5.19 -18.78 -21.47
CA LEU A 45 -6.20 -17.73 -21.52
C LEU A 45 -6.12 -17.01 -22.88
N ASN A 46 -7.27 -16.90 -23.56
CA ASN A 46 -7.37 -16.16 -24.82
C ASN A 46 -7.34 -14.65 -24.52
N VAL A 47 -6.14 -14.08 -24.40
CA VAL A 47 -5.88 -12.67 -24.11
C VAL A 47 -4.85 -12.14 -25.09
N SER A 48 -5.23 -11.13 -25.89
CA SER A 48 -4.33 -10.46 -26.84
C SER A 48 -3.49 -9.37 -26.18
N GLU A 49 -4.06 -8.67 -25.19
CA GLU A 49 -3.38 -7.59 -24.44
C GLU A 49 -3.84 -7.51 -22.99
N VAL A 50 -2.97 -6.95 -22.14
CA VAL A 50 -3.30 -6.55 -20.76
C VAL A 50 -3.28 -5.03 -20.68
N ASN A 51 -4.35 -4.46 -20.14
CA ASN A 51 -4.50 -3.02 -20.02
C ASN A 51 -5.22 -2.63 -18.71
N ASN A 52 -5.40 -1.32 -18.48
CA ASN A 52 -6.00 -0.79 -17.26
C ASN A 52 -7.45 -1.26 -17.00
N ARG A 53 -8.15 -1.77 -18.04
CA ARG A 53 -9.57 -2.16 -17.93
C ARG A 53 -9.74 -3.64 -17.61
N ASN A 54 -8.77 -4.49 -18.00
CA ASN A 54 -8.92 -5.93 -17.93
C ASN A 54 -7.94 -6.65 -16.98
N ILE A 55 -6.88 -6.00 -16.50
CA ILE A 55 -5.81 -6.64 -15.72
C ILE A 55 -6.33 -7.37 -14.47
N ASP A 56 -7.22 -6.75 -13.74
CA ASP A 56 -7.77 -7.31 -12.50
C ASP A 56 -8.68 -8.51 -12.76
N GLN A 57 -9.42 -8.50 -13.89
CA GLN A 57 -10.23 -9.63 -14.33
C GLN A 57 -9.36 -10.79 -14.81
N ILE A 58 -8.28 -10.49 -15.54
CA ILE A 58 -7.34 -11.52 -16.02
C ILE A 58 -6.70 -12.24 -14.83
N ILE A 59 -6.22 -11.49 -13.82
CA ILE A 59 -5.65 -12.09 -12.62
C ILE A 59 -6.69 -12.94 -11.86
N PHE A 60 -7.94 -12.50 -11.80
CA PHE A 60 -9.02 -13.31 -11.23
C PHE A 60 -9.23 -14.63 -12.00
N ASN A 61 -9.20 -14.58 -13.33
CA ASN A 61 -9.33 -15.79 -14.16
C ASN A 61 -8.13 -16.74 -13.97
N LEU A 62 -6.91 -16.20 -13.89
CA LEU A 62 -5.72 -17.00 -13.57
C LEU A 62 -5.84 -17.72 -12.22
N LYS A 63 -6.40 -17.04 -11.21
CA LYS A 63 -6.72 -17.67 -9.91
C LYS A 63 -7.68 -18.85 -10.07
N LYS A 64 -8.72 -18.70 -10.91
CA LYS A 64 -9.70 -19.79 -11.15
C LYS A 64 -9.08 -21.03 -11.80
N ILE A 65 -8.12 -20.83 -12.69
CA ILE A 65 -7.39 -21.95 -13.34
C ILE A 65 -6.52 -22.66 -12.32
N ASN A 66 -5.70 -21.91 -11.58
CA ASN A 66 -4.83 -22.45 -10.54
C ASN A 66 -4.51 -21.36 -9.51
N ASP A 67 -4.81 -21.62 -8.24
CA ASP A 67 -4.58 -20.67 -7.15
C ASP A 67 -3.07 -20.36 -6.94
N LYS A 68 -2.17 -21.26 -7.36
CA LYS A 68 -0.72 -21.02 -7.36
C LYS A 68 -0.30 -19.88 -8.28
N ASN A 69 -1.06 -19.58 -9.33
CA ASN A 69 -0.80 -18.43 -10.20
C ASN A 69 -0.74 -17.12 -9.41
N ILE A 70 -1.54 -16.98 -8.34
CA ILE A 70 -1.53 -15.77 -7.51
C ILE A 70 -0.23 -15.64 -6.71
N GLN A 71 0.29 -16.76 -6.19
CA GLN A 71 1.59 -16.75 -5.49
C GLN A 71 2.72 -16.44 -6.46
N PHE A 72 2.70 -17.06 -7.64
CA PHE A 72 3.69 -16.83 -8.67
C PHE A 72 3.71 -15.38 -9.17
N ILE A 73 2.53 -14.78 -9.47
CA ILE A 73 2.43 -13.36 -9.82
C ILE A 73 2.99 -12.49 -8.69
N HIS A 74 2.63 -12.78 -7.45
CA HIS A 74 3.10 -12.02 -6.30
C HIS A 74 4.64 -12.09 -6.19
N GLU A 75 5.23 -13.25 -6.37
CA GLU A 75 6.67 -13.47 -6.33
C GLU A 75 7.38 -12.70 -7.45
N ILE A 76 6.98 -12.93 -8.70
CA ILE A 76 7.61 -12.30 -9.87
C ILE A 76 7.54 -10.77 -9.78
N VAL A 77 6.36 -10.23 -9.50
CA VAL A 77 6.18 -8.77 -9.47
C VAL A 77 6.97 -8.11 -8.32
N ASN A 78 7.08 -8.77 -7.17
CA ASN A 78 7.93 -8.26 -6.08
C ASN A 78 9.43 -8.29 -6.41
N ASN A 79 9.86 -9.14 -7.33
CA ASN A 79 11.25 -9.25 -7.75
C ASN A 79 11.58 -8.43 -9.02
N LEU A 80 10.60 -7.72 -9.61
CA LEU A 80 10.87 -6.82 -10.73
C LEU A 80 11.74 -5.63 -10.26
N PRO A 81 12.93 -5.41 -10.85
CA PRO A 81 13.75 -4.23 -10.53
C PRO A 81 13.00 -2.91 -10.69
N GLU A 82 12.05 -2.84 -11.63
CA GLU A 82 11.23 -1.67 -11.91
C GLU A 82 10.31 -1.30 -10.75
N LEU A 83 9.93 -2.24 -9.90
CA LEU A 83 9.18 -1.92 -8.68
C LEU A 83 10.05 -1.10 -7.70
N ASN A 84 11.33 -1.40 -7.61
CA ASN A 84 12.29 -0.60 -6.84
C ASN A 84 12.48 0.79 -7.47
N TYR A 85 12.69 0.85 -8.78
CA TYR A 85 12.84 2.13 -9.50
C TYR A 85 11.61 3.02 -9.37
N LEU A 86 10.40 2.42 -9.34
CA LEU A 86 9.16 3.15 -9.10
C LEU A 86 9.20 3.90 -7.77
N PHE A 87 9.53 3.22 -6.67
CA PHE A 87 9.60 3.83 -5.35
C PHE A 87 10.81 4.76 -5.17
N SER A 88 11.85 4.59 -5.98
CA SER A 88 13.04 5.46 -6.01
C SER A 88 12.88 6.66 -6.96
N SER A 89 11.72 6.83 -7.63
CA SER A 89 11.54 7.90 -8.61
C SER A 89 11.76 9.29 -7.99
N LYS A 90 12.44 10.17 -8.72
CA LYS A 90 12.74 11.55 -8.28
C LYS A 90 11.46 12.31 -7.92
N LYS A 91 10.42 12.15 -8.75
CA LYS A 91 9.12 12.81 -8.55
C LYS A 91 8.49 12.41 -7.21
N LEU A 92 8.42 11.11 -6.94
CA LEU A 92 7.83 10.58 -5.71
C LEU A 92 8.63 11.02 -4.48
N ASN A 93 9.96 10.84 -4.51
CA ASN A 93 10.83 11.19 -3.38
C ASN A 93 10.83 12.69 -3.08
N SER A 94 10.85 13.56 -4.10
CA SER A 94 10.75 15.01 -3.91
C SER A 94 9.41 15.40 -3.29
N PHE A 95 8.31 14.76 -3.72
CA PHE A 95 6.99 15.01 -3.15
C PHE A 95 6.87 14.56 -1.70
N ILE A 96 7.39 13.37 -1.35
CA ILE A 96 7.43 12.88 0.04
C ILE A 96 8.19 13.89 0.92
N LYS A 97 9.36 14.33 0.47
CA LYS A 97 10.17 15.31 1.21
C LYS A 97 9.42 16.62 1.44
N LYS A 98 8.73 17.12 0.41
CA LYS A 98 7.89 18.33 0.50
C LYS A 98 6.78 18.13 1.54
N ILE A 99 6.03 17.03 1.48
CA ILE A 99 4.92 16.76 2.42
C ILE A 99 5.42 16.66 3.87
N LEU A 100 6.60 16.12 4.09
CA LEU A 100 7.19 15.96 5.42
C LEU A 100 8.01 17.19 5.87
N GLY A 101 8.18 18.23 5.04
CA GLY A 101 9.02 19.40 5.35
C GLY A 101 10.51 19.04 5.55
N ILE A 102 11.02 18.08 4.78
CA ILE A 102 12.36 17.51 4.97
C ILE A 102 13.22 17.53 3.69
N GLU A 103 13.10 18.58 2.89
CA GLU A 103 13.71 18.66 1.55
C GLU A 103 15.22 18.31 1.53
N LYS A 104 15.93 18.71 2.59
CA LYS A 104 17.38 18.48 2.74
C LYS A 104 17.74 17.16 3.43
N LYS A 105 16.76 16.35 3.83
CA LYS A 105 17.02 15.08 4.53
C LYS A 105 17.12 13.90 3.56
N THR A 106 17.85 12.87 3.98
CA THR A 106 17.91 11.61 3.26
C THR A 106 16.68 10.76 3.60
N LEU A 107 16.00 10.26 2.56
CA LEU A 107 14.97 9.23 2.71
C LEU A 107 15.61 7.85 2.59
N THR A 108 15.16 6.94 3.44
CA THR A 108 15.53 5.52 3.39
C THR A 108 14.27 4.66 3.40
N PHE A 109 14.36 3.45 2.88
CA PHE A 109 13.30 2.47 3.08
C PHE A 109 13.34 1.92 4.51
N VAL A 110 12.17 1.83 5.15
CA VAL A 110 12.02 1.18 6.46
C VAL A 110 12.00 -0.33 6.32
N ASN A 111 11.20 -0.80 5.38
CA ASN A 111 11.04 -2.19 5.01
C ASN A 111 11.03 -2.30 3.50
N ASN A 112 11.19 -3.52 2.99
CA ASN A 112 11.05 -3.75 1.57
C ASN A 112 9.69 -3.26 1.06
N TYR A 113 9.70 -2.71 -0.14
CA TYR A 113 8.47 -2.45 -0.90
C TYR A 113 7.74 -3.77 -1.16
N SER A 114 6.45 -3.71 -1.41
CA SER A 114 5.64 -4.90 -1.56
C SER A 114 4.47 -4.65 -2.51
N PHE A 115 4.40 -5.49 -3.53
CA PHE A 115 3.21 -5.65 -4.34
C PHE A 115 2.15 -6.46 -3.58
N ARG A 116 0.89 -6.07 -3.70
CA ARG A 116 -0.23 -6.70 -3.01
C ARG A 116 -1.31 -7.11 -4.00
N ILE A 117 -1.80 -8.35 -3.85
CA ILE A 117 -2.92 -8.91 -4.60
C ILE A 117 -4.02 -9.28 -3.61
N GLN A 118 -5.21 -8.74 -3.81
CA GLN A 118 -6.39 -9.10 -3.03
C GLN A 118 -7.49 -9.55 -3.98
N VAL A 119 -7.69 -10.86 -4.05
CA VAL A 119 -8.72 -11.48 -4.88
C VAL A 119 -9.99 -11.74 -4.09
N PRO A 120 -11.17 -11.72 -4.72
CA PRO A 120 -12.43 -12.08 -4.05
C PRO A 120 -12.37 -13.45 -3.38
N GLY A 121 -13.01 -13.56 -2.21
CA GLY A 121 -13.08 -14.81 -1.45
C GLY A 121 -11.79 -15.21 -0.71
N ARG A 122 -10.77 -14.34 -0.66
CA ARG A 122 -9.53 -14.54 0.11
C ARG A 122 -9.32 -13.52 1.23
N ASP A 123 -10.38 -12.93 1.73
CA ASP A 123 -10.29 -11.83 2.69
C ASP A 123 -9.57 -12.22 3.99
N GLU A 124 -9.74 -13.45 4.46
CA GLU A 124 -9.07 -13.93 5.67
C GLU A 124 -7.54 -13.98 5.56
N VAL A 125 -7.01 -14.09 4.33
CA VAL A 125 -5.57 -14.18 4.08
C VAL A 125 -4.97 -12.84 3.69
N SER A 126 -5.73 -11.98 3.01
CA SER A 126 -5.23 -10.74 2.41
C SER A 126 -5.61 -9.47 3.16
N ASN A 127 -6.70 -9.49 3.94
CA ASN A 127 -7.16 -8.31 4.69
C ASN A 127 -6.38 -8.12 5.99
N LEU A 128 -5.88 -6.90 6.19
CA LEU A 128 -5.35 -6.49 7.48
C LEU A 128 -6.47 -5.90 8.35
N PRO A 129 -6.57 -6.28 9.64
CA PRO A 129 -7.49 -5.69 10.58
C PRO A 129 -7.13 -4.22 10.85
N TRP A 130 -7.85 -3.55 11.73
CA TRP A 130 -7.50 -2.21 12.19
C TRP A 130 -6.11 -2.22 12.83
N HIS A 131 -5.19 -1.41 12.30
CA HIS A 131 -3.82 -1.32 12.74
C HIS A 131 -3.22 0.06 12.44
N GLN A 132 -2.07 0.31 13.01
CA GLN A 132 -1.13 1.34 12.61
C GLN A 132 0.11 0.64 12.03
N ASP A 133 0.68 1.15 10.96
CA ASP A 133 1.92 0.57 10.41
C ASP A 133 3.09 0.68 11.39
N SER A 134 3.07 1.66 12.27
CA SER A 134 4.04 1.84 13.36
C SER A 134 4.10 0.67 14.34
N LEU A 135 3.05 -0.16 14.43
CA LEU A 135 3.04 -1.35 15.29
C LEU A 135 4.01 -2.45 14.83
N TYR A 136 4.38 -2.42 13.56
CA TYR A 136 5.29 -3.40 12.94
C TYR A 136 6.74 -2.93 12.92
N ASN A 137 7.02 -1.72 13.40
CA ASN A 137 8.32 -1.07 13.28
C ASN A 137 8.80 -0.56 14.65
N ASP A 138 10.09 -0.25 14.72
CA ASP A 138 10.70 0.39 15.89
C ASP A 138 9.96 1.70 16.21
N SER A 139 9.69 1.93 17.47
CA SER A 139 8.99 3.13 17.97
C SER A 139 9.65 4.45 17.56
N PHE A 140 10.96 4.45 17.27
CA PHE A 140 11.67 5.66 16.78
C PHE A 140 11.40 5.98 15.33
N ILE A 141 11.00 4.99 14.56
CA ILE A 141 10.70 5.16 13.13
C ILE A 141 9.33 5.81 12.97
N LYS A 142 8.39 5.55 13.90
CA LYS A 142 6.99 5.99 13.77
C LYS A 142 6.82 7.50 13.51
N ASP A 143 7.62 8.33 14.17
CA ASP A 143 7.49 9.79 14.12
C ASP A 143 8.12 10.43 12.87
N ASN A 144 8.92 9.64 12.12
CA ASN A 144 9.72 10.13 11.00
C ASN A 144 9.46 9.30 9.73
N SER A 145 8.29 8.70 9.62
CA SER A 145 8.03 7.71 8.57
C SER A 145 6.67 7.89 7.92
N ILE A 146 6.60 7.50 6.66
CA ILE A 146 5.41 7.57 5.85
C ILE A 146 5.25 6.30 5.03
N VAL A 147 4.02 5.86 4.85
CA VAL A 147 3.67 4.82 3.89
C VAL A 147 3.28 5.47 2.58
N VAL A 148 3.86 4.99 1.50
CA VAL A 148 3.42 5.28 0.14
C VAL A 148 2.66 4.07 -0.36
N TRP A 149 1.42 4.28 -0.73
CA TRP A 149 0.57 3.27 -1.34
C TRP A 149 0.19 3.71 -2.74
N ILE A 150 0.35 2.82 -3.74
CA ILE A 150 0.13 3.09 -5.16
C ILE A 150 -0.95 2.15 -5.68
N SER A 151 -1.96 2.69 -6.36
CA SER A 151 -3.00 1.89 -7.01
C SER A 151 -2.52 1.34 -8.35
N LEU A 152 -2.61 0.02 -8.51
CA LEU A 152 -2.26 -0.71 -9.73
C LEU A 152 -3.48 -1.32 -10.43
N SER A 153 -4.68 -1.13 -9.87
CA SER A 153 -5.96 -1.41 -10.51
C SER A 153 -6.96 -0.29 -10.22
N ASN A 154 -8.04 -0.21 -10.98
CA ASN A 154 -9.14 0.70 -10.65
C ASN A 154 -9.96 0.12 -9.51
N ILE A 155 -9.77 0.64 -8.32
CA ILE A 155 -10.35 0.12 -7.07
C ILE A 155 -11.63 0.90 -6.77
N THR A 156 -12.75 0.21 -6.82
CA THR A 156 -14.08 0.75 -6.45
C THR A 156 -14.42 0.39 -4.99
N ASN A 157 -15.46 1.00 -4.47
CA ASN A 157 -15.94 0.70 -3.11
C ASN A 157 -16.23 -0.79 -2.90
N LYS A 158 -16.74 -1.50 -3.93
CA LYS A 158 -16.98 -2.97 -3.88
C LYS A 158 -15.70 -3.79 -3.82
N MET A 159 -14.56 -3.26 -4.27
CA MET A 159 -13.26 -3.93 -4.24
C MET A 159 -12.52 -3.72 -2.92
N GLY A 160 -13.11 -3.05 -1.95
CA GLY A 160 -12.55 -2.88 -0.62
C GLY A 160 -11.32 -1.97 -0.59
N PRO A 161 -11.47 -0.67 -0.86
CA PRO A 161 -10.38 0.29 -0.69
C PRO A 161 -9.90 0.34 0.76
N ILE A 162 -8.79 1.01 1.01
CA ILE A 162 -8.31 1.23 2.38
C ILE A 162 -9.35 2.08 3.13
N VAL A 163 -9.61 1.71 4.37
CA VAL A 163 -10.50 2.45 5.28
C VAL A 163 -9.65 3.10 6.36
N PHE A 164 -9.83 4.39 6.58
CA PHE A 164 -9.08 5.21 7.53
C PHE A 164 -9.95 5.75 8.65
N LYS A 165 -9.37 5.94 9.81
CA LYS A 165 -9.87 6.82 10.86
C LYS A 165 -9.14 8.17 10.72
N LYS A 166 -9.87 9.24 10.33
CA LYS A 166 -9.27 10.58 10.16
C LYS A 166 -8.69 11.08 11.48
N GLU A 167 -7.57 11.80 11.39
CA GLU A 167 -6.89 12.43 12.53
C GLU A 167 -6.40 11.45 13.60
N SER A 168 -6.48 10.15 13.34
CA SER A 168 -6.10 9.09 14.30
C SER A 168 -4.59 8.96 14.53
N GLN A 169 -3.75 9.58 13.71
CA GLN A 169 -2.31 9.67 13.95
C GLN A 169 -1.95 10.47 15.21
N LYS A 170 -2.92 11.22 15.75
CA LYS A 170 -2.78 12.02 16.98
C LYS A 170 -3.11 11.24 18.24
N ILE A 171 -3.59 10.01 18.11
CA ILE A 171 -4.00 9.18 19.26
C ILE A 171 -2.79 8.38 19.72
N ASP A 172 -2.39 8.62 20.95
CA ASP A 172 -1.33 7.88 21.61
C ASP A 172 -1.87 6.69 22.42
N ASP A 173 -0.96 5.85 22.90
CA ASP A 173 -1.21 4.73 23.83
C ASP A 173 -2.28 3.73 23.37
N LEU A 174 -2.23 3.40 22.07
CA LEU A 174 -3.09 2.37 21.52
C LEU A 174 -2.59 0.97 21.86
N THR A 175 -3.47 0.16 22.44
CA THR A 175 -3.16 -1.23 22.79
C THR A 175 -3.21 -2.11 21.54
N LYS A 176 -2.11 -2.80 21.24
CA LYS A 176 -2.06 -3.81 20.18
C LYS A 176 -2.45 -5.18 20.71
N THR A 177 -3.08 -5.96 19.86
CA THR A 177 -3.32 -7.38 20.05
C THR A 177 -2.70 -8.18 18.92
N THR A 178 -2.28 -9.40 19.22
CA THR A 178 -1.76 -10.32 18.22
C THR A 178 -2.87 -11.24 17.75
N LEU A 179 -3.03 -11.35 16.44
CA LEU A 179 -3.93 -12.30 15.80
C LEU A 179 -3.11 -13.26 14.93
N TYR A 180 -3.55 -14.51 14.88
CA TYR A 180 -2.97 -15.51 13.99
C TYR A 180 -3.94 -15.80 12.84
N ARG A 181 -3.44 -15.74 11.62
CA ARG A 181 -4.20 -16.14 10.43
C ARG A 181 -4.24 -17.66 10.26
N LYS A 182 -5.13 -18.16 9.41
CA LYS A 182 -5.22 -19.61 9.08
C LYS A 182 -3.88 -20.22 8.63
N ASN A 183 -3.04 -19.43 7.95
CA ASN A 183 -1.68 -19.84 7.56
C ASN A 183 -0.62 -19.65 8.67
N LYS A 184 -1.03 -19.53 9.93
CA LYS A 184 -0.18 -19.26 11.12
C LYS A 184 0.60 -17.95 11.07
N LYS A 185 0.39 -17.09 10.07
CA LYS A 185 1.05 -15.78 9.98
C LYS A 185 0.50 -14.85 11.06
N GLN A 186 1.39 -14.34 11.88
CA GLN A 186 1.08 -13.33 12.89
C GLN A 186 0.72 -11.99 12.22
N VAL A 187 -0.34 -11.35 12.68
CA VAL A 187 -0.72 -9.99 12.33
C VAL A 187 -1.06 -9.21 13.59
N PHE A 188 -0.76 -7.93 13.60
CA PHE A 188 -1.18 -7.06 14.70
C PHE A 188 -2.53 -6.42 14.38
N SER A 189 -3.34 -6.28 15.43
CA SER A 189 -4.60 -5.54 15.42
C SER A 189 -4.61 -4.58 16.60
N LEU A 190 -5.40 -3.53 16.50
CA LEU A 190 -5.67 -2.68 17.64
C LEU A 190 -6.78 -3.30 18.50
N LYS A 191 -6.63 -3.20 19.83
CA LYS A 191 -7.72 -3.46 20.76
C LYS A 191 -8.85 -2.47 20.48
N LYS A 192 -10.10 -2.95 20.57
CA LYS A 192 -11.27 -2.08 20.37
C LYS A 192 -11.38 -1.11 21.56
N GLU A 193 -11.10 0.15 21.32
CA GLU A 193 -11.13 1.22 22.32
C GLU A 193 -11.96 2.40 21.80
N LYS A 194 -12.83 2.96 22.64
CA LYS A 194 -13.76 4.04 22.28
C LYS A 194 -13.03 5.23 21.67
N LYS A 195 -11.83 5.58 22.17
CA LYS A 195 -11.04 6.74 21.70
C LYS A 195 -10.76 6.77 20.18
N TRP A 196 -10.87 5.63 19.48
CA TRP A 196 -10.72 5.59 18.04
C TRP A 196 -11.91 4.94 17.31
N LEU A 197 -12.71 4.10 17.97
CA LEU A 197 -13.88 3.44 17.37
C LEU A 197 -14.92 4.46 16.90
N ASP A 198 -15.14 5.51 17.69
CA ASP A 198 -16.15 6.54 17.43
C ASP A 198 -15.76 7.48 16.27
N ILE A 199 -14.51 7.43 15.81
CA ILE A 199 -14.07 8.21 14.65
C ILE A 199 -14.71 7.64 13.39
N LYS A 200 -15.35 8.51 12.59
CA LYS A 200 -15.99 8.12 11.33
C LYS A 200 -15.00 7.53 10.33
N ASP A 201 -15.40 6.44 9.72
CA ASP A 201 -14.63 5.80 8.64
C ASP A 201 -14.57 6.70 7.39
N SER A 202 -13.42 6.70 6.74
CA SER A 202 -13.19 7.35 5.46
C SER A 202 -12.55 6.39 4.49
N THR A 203 -13.03 6.38 3.25
CA THR A 203 -12.51 5.52 2.20
C THR A 203 -12.58 6.26 0.86
N PHE A 204 -11.76 5.82 -0.11
CA PHE A 204 -11.65 6.47 -1.41
C PHE A 204 -11.45 5.45 -2.50
N GLU A 205 -12.26 5.53 -3.54
CA GLU A 205 -11.98 4.84 -4.80
C GLU A 205 -10.68 5.38 -5.40
N THR A 206 -9.92 4.52 -6.06
CA THR A 206 -8.66 4.89 -6.70
C THR A 206 -8.58 4.37 -8.12
N LYS A 207 -7.82 5.08 -8.96
CA LYS A 207 -7.48 4.66 -10.31
C LYS A 207 -5.99 4.31 -10.39
N ILE A 208 -5.61 3.55 -11.40
CA ILE A 208 -4.20 3.25 -11.68
C ILE A 208 -3.38 4.54 -11.75
N GLY A 209 -2.27 4.59 -11.00
CA GLY A 209 -1.41 5.76 -10.91
C GLY A 209 -1.81 6.79 -9.85
N ASP A 210 -2.94 6.57 -9.15
CA ASP A 210 -3.24 7.31 -7.92
C ASP A 210 -2.30 6.84 -6.80
N ILE A 211 -1.91 7.76 -5.93
CA ILE A 211 -1.15 7.42 -4.72
C ILE A 211 -1.87 7.89 -3.46
N MET A 212 -1.56 7.22 -2.36
CA MET A 212 -1.91 7.67 -1.02
C MET A 212 -0.62 7.75 -0.19
N LEU A 213 -0.40 8.89 0.45
CA LEU A 213 0.58 9.02 1.51
C LEU A 213 -0.13 8.87 2.85
N ILE A 214 0.40 8.04 3.73
CA ILE A 214 -0.24 7.66 5.00
C ILE A 214 0.79 7.81 6.12
N ASP A 215 0.46 8.59 7.15
CA ASP A 215 1.26 8.62 8.37
C ASP A 215 1.24 7.22 9.01
N MET A 216 2.40 6.72 9.41
CA MET A 216 2.51 5.37 9.96
C MET A 216 1.71 5.17 11.27
N ARG A 217 1.29 6.25 11.92
CA ARG A 217 0.43 6.25 13.11
C ARG A 217 -1.05 6.30 12.77
N SER A 218 -1.43 6.56 11.51
CA SER A 218 -2.84 6.58 11.11
C SER A 218 -3.47 5.20 11.27
N ILE A 219 -4.61 5.14 11.93
CA ILE A 219 -5.39 3.91 12.09
C ILE A 219 -6.10 3.62 10.77
N HIS A 220 -5.83 2.45 10.22
CA HIS A 220 -6.45 2.02 8.98
C HIS A 220 -6.61 0.49 8.93
N ARG A 221 -7.39 0.03 7.97
CA ARG A 221 -7.56 -1.41 7.67
C ARG A 221 -7.73 -1.64 6.18
N SER A 222 -7.55 -2.86 5.75
CA SER A 222 -8.00 -3.28 4.42
C SER A 222 -9.53 -3.34 4.38
N GLY A 223 -10.14 -2.82 3.31
CA GLY A 223 -11.53 -3.12 3.01
C GLY A 223 -11.68 -4.52 2.41
N ALA A 224 -12.78 -5.20 2.68
CA ALA A 224 -13.09 -6.50 2.09
C ALA A 224 -13.39 -6.36 0.59
N ASN A 225 -12.83 -7.24 -0.23
CA ASN A 225 -13.16 -7.29 -1.65
C ASN A 225 -14.44 -8.08 -1.88
N LEU A 226 -15.55 -7.36 -1.95
CA LEU A 226 -16.90 -7.88 -2.18
C LEU A 226 -17.27 -7.93 -3.67
N SER A 227 -16.32 -7.65 -4.57
CA SER A 227 -16.55 -7.82 -6.00
C SER A 227 -16.64 -9.31 -6.36
N LYS A 228 -17.39 -9.63 -7.44
CA LYS A 228 -17.55 -11.03 -7.87
C LYS A 228 -16.33 -11.55 -8.65
N SER A 229 -15.59 -10.65 -9.31
CA SER A 229 -14.60 -11.04 -10.33
C SER A 229 -13.42 -10.07 -10.49
N ARG A 230 -13.30 -9.04 -9.63
CA ARG A 230 -12.27 -8.01 -9.78
C ARG A 230 -11.21 -8.12 -8.69
N THR A 231 -9.97 -8.05 -9.07
CA THR A 231 -8.83 -8.16 -8.14
C THR A 231 -8.29 -6.77 -7.79
N LYS A 232 -8.14 -6.48 -6.50
CA LYS A 232 -7.47 -5.26 -6.05
C LYS A 232 -5.96 -5.45 -6.10
N LEU A 233 -5.29 -4.57 -6.83
CA LEU A 233 -3.84 -4.56 -7.02
C LEU A 233 -3.26 -3.26 -6.50
N SER A 234 -2.22 -3.35 -5.72
CA SER A 234 -1.50 -2.18 -5.20
C SER A 234 -0.04 -2.50 -4.93
N ALA A 235 0.77 -1.46 -4.86
CA ALA A 235 2.12 -1.53 -4.34
C ALA A 235 2.28 -0.56 -3.17
N GLN A 236 3.15 -0.90 -2.22
CA GLN A 236 3.42 -0.04 -1.07
C GLN A 236 4.88 -0.10 -0.65
N ALA A 237 5.38 1.02 -0.16
CA ALA A 237 6.68 1.11 0.49
C ALA A 237 6.58 2.02 1.71
N ARG A 238 7.47 1.83 2.66
CA ARG A 238 7.60 2.66 3.85
C ARG A 238 8.91 3.41 3.79
N PHE A 239 8.81 4.73 3.96
CA PHE A 239 9.95 5.62 3.97
C PHE A 239 10.17 6.19 5.36
N HIS A 240 11.42 6.34 5.70
CA HIS A 240 11.89 6.96 6.91
C HIS A 240 12.93 8.01 6.55
N PHE A 241 12.99 9.12 7.27
CA PHE A 241 14.08 10.06 7.13
C PHE A 241 15.00 10.03 8.36
N LEU A 242 16.30 10.22 8.10
CA LEU A 242 17.29 10.26 9.16
C LEU A 242 17.19 11.56 9.95
N SER A 243 16.62 11.47 11.16
CA SER A 243 16.57 12.56 12.12
C SER A 243 17.72 12.47 13.14
N LYS A 244 18.15 13.59 13.70
CA LYS A 244 19.16 13.62 14.76
C LYS A 244 18.75 12.73 15.95
N LYS A 245 17.48 12.79 16.36
CA LYS A 245 16.91 11.94 17.44
C LYS A 245 17.06 10.45 17.13
N TYR A 246 16.79 10.03 15.88
CA TYR A 246 16.91 8.64 15.45
C TYR A 246 18.38 8.21 15.45
N LEU A 247 19.27 9.03 14.86
CA LEU A 247 20.70 8.73 14.80
C LEU A 247 21.31 8.60 16.19
N ASN A 248 21.08 9.58 17.08
CA ASN A 248 21.60 9.54 18.44
C ASN A 248 21.21 8.25 19.16
N LYS A 249 19.96 7.84 19.06
CA LYS A 249 19.52 6.61 19.70
C LYS A 249 20.11 5.35 19.07
N LYS A 250 20.24 5.28 17.74
CA LYS A 250 20.80 4.10 17.07
C LYS A 250 22.31 3.96 17.27
N LEU A 251 22.99 5.09 17.42
CA LEU A 251 24.44 5.13 17.64
C LEU A 251 24.84 5.22 19.12
N ASN A 252 23.85 5.25 20.03
CA ASN A 252 24.04 5.39 21.50
C ASN A 252 24.88 6.62 21.90
N ILE A 253 24.65 7.76 21.22
CA ILE A 253 25.29 9.06 21.48
C ILE A 253 24.25 10.13 21.85
#